data_343e88b76ef2dddc85a69e68d26e62ca
#
_entry.id   343e88b76ef2dddc85a69e68d26e62ca
#
_cell.length_a   1.000
_cell.length_b   1.000
_cell.length_c   1.000
_cell.angle_alpha   90.00
_cell.angle_beta   90.00
_cell.angle_gamma   90.00
#
_symmetry.space_group_name_H-M   'P 1'
#
loop_
_entity.id
_entity.type
_entity.pdbx_description
1 polymer ?
#
loop_
_entity_poly.entity_id
_entity_poly.type
_entity_poly.pdbx_seq_one_letter_code
_entity_poly.pdbx_strand_id
1 'polypeptide(L)'
;GPAVTIADSAAASPGDLIICTANDHATEAGEPGRTLANGDLLRIDAITRNGLLVRRALDADPRTGQRRWTDRHFVFKNHKDAELGYGVTDHAAQGRTVHTGLAVITGTEDRQHAYVALTRGTDANLAYVFTVSPKHADPVPGPRPAPELAGTTR
;
A
#
# COMPACT_ATOMS: atom_id res chain seq x y z
N GLY A 1 -1.94 21.15 -13.40
CA GLY A 1 -0.90 20.46 -14.19
C GLY A 1 -1.51 19.31 -14.96
N PRO A 2 -0.77 18.69 -15.88
CA PRO A 2 -1.25 17.52 -16.61
C PRO A 2 -1.47 16.35 -15.66
N ALA A 3 -2.59 15.64 -15.84
CA ALA A 3 -2.91 14.44 -15.08
C ALA A 3 -3.38 13.34 -16.02
N VAL A 4 -3.18 12.08 -15.61
CA VAL A 4 -3.66 10.88 -16.30
C VAL A 4 -4.52 10.07 -15.35
N THR A 5 -5.55 9.43 -15.89
CA THR A 5 -6.39 8.52 -15.11
C THR A 5 -5.72 7.15 -15.03
N ILE A 6 -5.47 6.68 -13.84
CA ILE A 6 -4.97 5.34 -13.51
C ILE A 6 -6.13 4.42 -13.07
N ALA A 7 -5.84 3.30 -12.39
CA ALA A 7 -6.88 2.43 -11.85
C ALA A 7 -7.84 3.19 -10.91
N ASP A 8 -9.04 2.63 -10.70
CA ASP A 8 -10.10 3.17 -9.84
C ASP A 8 -10.48 4.62 -10.10
N SER A 9 -10.29 5.09 -11.36
CA SER A 9 -10.53 6.47 -11.76
C SER A 9 -9.71 7.51 -11.00
N ALA A 10 -8.65 7.10 -10.30
CA ALA A 10 -7.73 8.01 -9.65
C ALA A 10 -6.93 8.81 -10.67
N ALA A 11 -6.58 10.04 -10.34
CA ALA A 11 -5.74 10.90 -11.17
C ALA A 11 -4.31 10.91 -10.63
N ALA A 12 -3.33 10.77 -11.52
CA ALA A 12 -1.92 10.86 -11.19
C ALA A 12 -1.22 11.90 -12.09
N SER A 13 -0.27 12.61 -11.53
CA SER A 13 0.47 13.72 -12.13
C SER A 13 1.99 13.50 -12.02
N PRO A 14 2.82 14.22 -12.78
CA PRO A 14 4.26 14.23 -12.56
C PRO A 14 4.61 14.57 -11.11
N GLY A 15 5.50 13.77 -10.51
CA GLY A 15 5.87 13.82 -9.10
C GLY A 15 5.16 12.76 -8.24
N ASP A 16 4.03 12.24 -8.68
CA ASP A 16 3.28 11.24 -7.93
C ASP A 16 3.97 9.87 -7.91
N LEU A 17 3.65 9.12 -6.86
CA LEU A 17 4.02 7.72 -6.69
C LEU A 17 2.85 6.83 -7.12
N ILE A 18 3.16 5.82 -7.93
CA ILE A 18 2.21 4.78 -8.33
C ILE A 18 2.81 3.40 -8.06
N ILE A 19 1.96 2.43 -7.79
CA ILE A 19 2.34 1.04 -7.59
C ILE A 19 1.73 0.19 -8.71
N CYS A 20 2.53 -0.67 -9.33
CA CYS A 20 2.03 -1.60 -10.34
C CYS A 20 1.18 -2.68 -9.72
N THR A 21 0.04 -2.99 -10.32
CA THR A 21 -0.89 -4.03 -9.87
C THR A 21 -0.83 -5.29 -10.74
N ALA A 22 -0.03 -5.27 -11.82
CA ALA A 22 0.18 -6.39 -12.71
C ALA A 22 1.66 -6.53 -13.12
N ASN A 23 2.04 -7.74 -13.55
CA ASN A 23 3.35 -7.97 -14.16
C ASN A 23 3.32 -7.52 -15.64
N ASP A 24 4.36 -6.86 -16.09
CA ASP A 24 4.57 -6.51 -17.51
C ASP A 24 5.96 -7.00 -17.95
N HIS A 25 5.97 -8.16 -18.58
CA HIS A 25 7.19 -8.80 -19.06
C HIS A 25 7.78 -8.14 -20.31
N ALA A 26 7.04 -7.24 -20.96
CA ALA A 26 7.50 -6.52 -22.15
C ALA A 26 8.22 -5.21 -21.82
N THR A 27 8.03 -4.68 -20.61
CA THR A 27 8.61 -3.40 -20.19
C THR A 27 9.85 -3.62 -19.32
N GLU A 28 11.03 -3.17 -19.76
CA GLU A 28 12.23 -3.09 -18.92
C GLU A 28 12.06 -2.00 -17.88
N ALA A 29 12.22 -2.36 -16.61
CA ALA A 29 11.96 -1.50 -15.46
C ALA A 29 13.18 -0.65 -15.02
N GLY A 30 13.86 -0.04 -16.00
CA GLY A 30 14.98 0.87 -15.76
C GLY A 30 16.35 0.21 -15.56
N GLU A 31 16.40 -1.12 -15.55
CA GLU A 31 17.63 -1.94 -15.48
C GLU A 31 17.58 -3.03 -16.53
N PRO A 32 18.71 -3.33 -17.23
CA PRO A 32 18.74 -4.38 -18.24
C PRO A 32 18.30 -5.73 -17.70
N GLY A 33 17.35 -6.37 -18.40
CA GLY A 33 16.84 -7.70 -18.06
C GLY A 33 15.87 -7.74 -16.88
N ARG A 34 15.60 -6.62 -16.20
CA ARG A 34 14.58 -6.50 -15.14
C ARG A 34 13.26 -6.01 -15.72
N THR A 35 12.27 -6.86 -15.80
CA THR A 35 10.92 -6.50 -16.24
C THR A 35 10.08 -5.94 -15.09
N LEU A 36 9.03 -5.23 -15.43
CA LEU A 36 8.12 -4.63 -14.45
C LEU A 36 7.27 -5.70 -13.76
N ALA A 37 7.16 -5.63 -12.45
CA ALA A 37 6.43 -6.59 -11.65
C ALA A 37 5.32 -5.94 -10.82
N ASN A 38 4.31 -6.75 -10.49
CA ASN A 38 3.31 -6.38 -9.50
C ASN A 38 3.99 -6.00 -8.17
N GLY A 39 3.60 -4.86 -7.60
CA GLY A 39 4.18 -4.29 -6.39
C GLY A 39 5.39 -3.37 -6.63
N ASP A 40 5.87 -3.23 -7.88
CA ASP A 40 6.90 -2.23 -8.19
C ASP A 40 6.36 -0.82 -7.95
N LEU A 41 7.08 -0.04 -7.15
CA LEU A 41 6.78 1.36 -6.90
C LEU A 41 7.50 2.23 -7.92
N LEU A 42 6.74 3.09 -8.59
CA LEU A 42 7.23 3.99 -9.63
C LEU A 42 6.99 5.44 -9.24
N ARG A 43 7.90 6.32 -9.65
CA ARG A 43 7.69 7.77 -9.61
C ARG A 43 7.45 8.26 -11.03
N ILE A 44 6.40 9.05 -11.22
CA ILE A 44 6.11 9.69 -12.49
C ILE A 44 6.99 10.94 -12.62
N ASP A 45 7.85 10.97 -13.64
CA ASP A 45 8.66 12.15 -13.95
C ASP A 45 8.01 12.99 -15.06
N ALA A 46 7.29 12.38 -16.00
CA ALA A 46 6.52 13.09 -17.03
C ALA A 46 5.37 12.23 -17.59
N ILE A 47 4.38 12.92 -18.14
CA ILE A 47 3.32 12.32 -18.97
C ILE A 47 3.69 12.58 -20.43
N THR A 48 3.73 11.50 -21.22
CA THR A 48 4.07 11.55 -22.64
C THR A 48 2.94 11.01 -23.49
N ARG A 49 3.01 11.20 -24.81
CA ARG A 49 2.04 10.62 -25.77
C ARG A 49 2.06 9.08 -25.76
N ASN A 50 3.21 8.49 -25.37
CA ASN A 50 3.41 7.05 -25.40
C ASN A 50 3.15 6.37 -24.05
N GLY A 51 2.80 7.12 -23.00
CA GLY A 51 2.60 6.64 -21.63
C GLY A 51 3.30 7.52 -20.60
N LEU A 52 3.47 6.99 -19.40
CA LEU A 52 4.13 7.68 -18.30
C LEU A 52 5.64 7.44 -18.38
N LEU A 53 6.43 8.51 -18.35
CA LEU A 53 7.88 8.41 -18.15
C LEU A 53 8.14 8.28 -16.66
N VAL A 54 8.69 7.15 -16.25
CA VAL A 54 8.81 6.78 -14.84
C VAL A 54 10.20 6.27 -14.49
N ARG A 55 10.51 6.27 -13.18
CA ARG A 55 11.62 5.55 -12.58
C ARG A 55 11.13 4.62 -11.50
N ARG A 56 11.72 3.41 -11.43
CA ARG A 56 11.37 2.42 -10.43
C ARG A 56 12.16 2.68 -9.13
N ALA A 57 11.50 2.46 -8.01
CA ALA A 57 12.14 2.48 -6.71
C ALA A 57 13.12 1.31 -6.56
N LEU A 58 14.28 1.61 -6.02
CA LEU A 58 15.29 0.68 -5.56
C LEU A 58 15.22 0.58 -4.02
N ASP A 59 16.03 -0.32 -3.46
CA ASP A 59 16.21 -0.37 -2.02
C ASP A 59 16.70 0.98 -1.49
N ALA A 60 16.28 1.30 -0.28
CA ALA A 60 16.73 2.51 0.38
C ALA A 60 18.25 2.47 0.59
N ASP A 61 18.87 3.63 0.54
CA ASP A 61 20.26 3.78 0.94
C ASP A 61 20.43 3.37 2.41
N PRO A 62 21.27 2.36 2.72
CA PRO A 62 21.38 1.84 4.08
C PRO A 62 21.98 2.86 5.07
N ARG A 63 22.64 3.90 4.59
CA ARG A 63 23.26 4.94 5.42
C ARG A 63 22.31 6.09 5.74
N THR A 64 21.48 6.46 4.77
CA THR A 64 20.61 7.64 4.88
C THR A 64 19.14 7.30 5.04
N GLY A 65 18.75 6.04 4.78
CA GLY A 65 17.36 5.62 4.71
C GLY A 65 16.57 6.21 3.53
N GLN A 66 17.22 7.00 2.69
CA GLN A 66 16.57 7.64 1.54
C GLN A 66 16.29 6.63 0.44
N ARG A 67 15.11 6.73 -0.14
CA ARG A 67 14.72 5.90 -1.29
C ARG A 67 15.55 6.26 -2.50
N ARG A 68 16.12 5.25 -3.14
CA ARG A 68 16.84 5.38 -4.41
C ARG A 68 15.91 5.06 -5.57
N TRP A 69 16.24 5.55 -6.74
CA TRP A 69 15.50 5.36 -7.97
C TRP A 69 16.45 4.84 -9.06
N THR A 70 15.89 4.13 -10.06
CA THR A 70 16.68 3.73 -11.23
C THR A 70 17.23 4.97 -11.94
N ASP A 71 18.46 4.91 -12.43
CA ASP A 71 19.08 6.02 -13.19
C ASP A 71 18.38 6.23 -14.53
N ARG A 72 17.96 5.12 -15.14
CA ARG A 72 17.27 5.14 -16.43
C ARG A 72 15.78 5.27 -16.26
N HIS A 73 15.19 6.19 -17.01
CA HIS A 73 13.75 6.28 -17.18
C HIS A 73 13.26 5.19 -18.15
N PHE A 74 12.03 4.80 -18.01
CA PHE A 74 11.34 3.96 -18.98
C PHE A 74 9.88 4.41 -19.16
N VAL A 75 9.25 3.98 -20.25
CA VAL A 75 7.85 4.34 -20.55
C VAL A 75 6.93 3.25 -20.07
N PHE A 76 6.10 3.58 -19.08
CA PHE A 76 5.04 2.72 -18.60
C PHE A 76 3.74 3.01 -19.36
N LYS A 77 3.32 2.08 -20.21
CA LYS A 77 2.17 2.24 -21.10
C LYS A 77 0.85 1.84 -20.44
N ASN A 78 0.89 0.78 -19.63
CA ASN A 78 -0.30 0.17 -19.04
C ASN A 78 -0.66 0.83 -17.71
N HIS A 79 -0.77 2.16 -17.69
CA HIS A 79 -1.04 2.93 -16.47
C HIS A 79 -2.40 2.64 -15.82
N LYS A 80 -3.28 1.91 -16.51
CA LYS A 80 -4.51 1.35 -15.91
C LYS A 80 -4.22 0.19 -14.94
N ASP A 81 -3.04 -0.43 -15.05
CA ASP A 81 -2.55 -1.44 -14.12
C ASP A 81 -1.67 -0.82 -13.02
N ALA A 82 -2.05 0.37 -12.56
CA ALA A 82 -1.38 1.05 -11.46
C ALA A 82 -2.37 1.78 -10.57
N GLU A 83 -2.07 1.80 -9.28
CA GLU A 83 -2.76 2.56 -8.24
C GLU A 83 -1.85 3.63 -7.65
N LEU A 84 -2.39 4.59 -6.88
CA LEU A 84 -1.57 5.54 -6.14
C LEU A 84 -0.71 4.81 -5.10
N GLY A 85 0.58 5.10 -5.09
CA GLY A 85 1.59 4.40 -4.29
C GLY A 85 1.86 4.99 -2.91
N TYR A 86 0.93 5.77 -2.35
CA TYR A 86 1.08 6.41 -1.03
C TYR A 86 0.60 5.53 0.12
N GLY A 87 -0.21 4.53 -0.17
CA GLY A 87 -0.70 3.54 0.78
C GLY A 87 -0.75 2.17 0.11
N VAL A 88 -0.73 1.12 0.92
CA VAL A 88 -0.90 -0.26 0.47
C VAL A 88 -1.84 -0.97 1.44
N THR A 89 -2.50 -2.02 0.96
CA THR A 89 -3.27 -2.88 1.83
C THR A 89 -2.33 -3.62 2.80
N ASP A 90 -2.83 -4.03 3.95
CA ASP A 90 -2.10 -4.84 4.92
C ASP A 90 -1.57 -6.14 4.30
N HIS A 91 -2.35 -6.75 3.40
CA HIS A 91 -1.94 -7.93 2.65
C HIS A 91 -0.72 -7.64 1.74
N ALA A 92 -0.71 -6.52 1.02
CA ALA A 92 0.43 -6.11 0.20
C ALA A 92 1.64 -5.66 1.04
N ALA A 93 1.43 -5.27 2.31
CA ALA A 93 2.47 -4.93 3.26
C ALA A 93 3.09 -6.16 3.95
N GLN A 94 2.48 -7.33 3.83
CA GLN A 94 2.97 -8.56 4.46
C GLN A 94 4.39 -8.90 3.98
N GLY A 95 5.28 -9.23 4.92
CA GLY A 95 6.69 -9.51 4.64
C GLY A 95 7.57 -8.27 4.44
N ARG A 96 7.00 -7.06 4.39
CA ARG A 96 7.78 -5.83 4.34
C ARG A 96 8.10 -5.34 5.75
N THR A 97 9.27 -4.74 5.90
CA THR A 97 9.72 -4.09 7.13
C THR A 97 10.12 -2.66 6.82
N VAL A 98 9.69 -1.72 7.65
CA VAL A 98 9.97 -0.28 7.51
C VAL A 98 10.40 0.28 8.87
N HIS A 99 11.01 1.47 8.90
CA HIS A 99 11.34 2.12 10.17
C HIS A 99 10.07 2.54 10.93
N THR A 100 9.16 3.20 10.25
CA THR A 100 7.88 3.62 10.86
C THR A 100 6.72 3.09 10.03
N GLY A 101 5.84 2.33 10.67
CA GLY A 101 4.57 1.86 10.12
C GLY A 101 3.44 2.83 10.47
N LEU A 102 2.63 3.22 9.48
CA LEU A 102 1.41 4.00 9.66
C LEU A 102 0.24 3.13 9.19
N ALA A 103 -0.69 2.83 10.08
CA ALA A 103 -1.86 2.03 9.77
C ALA A 103 -3.14 2.85 9.92
N VAL A 104 -4.06 2.70 8.98
CA VAL A 104 -5.41 3.23 9.06
C VAL A 104 -6.33 2.07 9.44
N ILE A 105 -7.04 2.21 10.55
CA ILE A 105 -7.93 1.19 11.11
C ILE A 105 -9.37 1.70 11.01
N THR A 106 -10.19 0.97 10.28
CA THR A 106 -11.59 1.35 9.99
C THR A 106 -12.60 0.65 10.90
N GLY A 107 -12.15 -0.40 11.61
CA GLY A 107 -12.98 -1.20 12.49
C GLY A 107 -13.62 -2.42 11.80
N THR A 108 -13.28 -2.65 10.53
CA THR A 108 -13.71 -3.82 9.76
C THR A 108 -12.63 -4.89 9.67
N GLU A 109 -11.42 -4.57 10.09
CA GLU A 109 -10.27 -5.47 10.09
C GLU A 109 -10.45 -6.56 11.13
N ASP A 110 -10.09 -7.79 10.76
CA ASP A 110 -9.96 -8.85 11.73
C ASP A 110 -8.63 -8.69 12.52
N ARG A 111 -8.48 -9.53 13.55
CA ARG A 111 -7.32 -9.48 14.44
C ARG A 111 -5.99 -9.72 13.72
N GLN A 112 -5.98 -10.57 12.68
CA GLN A 112 -4.75 -10.90 11.95
C GLN A 112 -4.32 -9.74 11.06
N HIS A 113 -5.27 -9.13 10.35
CA HIS A 113 -5.03 -7.96 9.51
C HIS A 113 -4.54 -6.77 10.34
N ALA A 114 -5.20 -6.48 11.47
CA ALA A 114 -4.76 -5.42 12.37
C ALA A 114 -3.33 -5.68 12.91
N TYR A 115 -3.01 -6.93 13.26
CA TYR A 115 -1.68 -7.29 13.72
C TYR A 115 -0.63 -7.06 12.63
N VAL A 116 -0.86 -7.50 11.40
CA VAL A 116 0.05 -7.28 10.27
C VAL A 116 0.28 -5.78 10.05
N ALA A 117 -0.79 -4.99 10.00
CA ALA A 117 -0.70 -3.54 9.76
C ALA A 117 0.11 -2.82 10.87
N LEU A 118 -0.04 -3.24 12.12
CA LEU A 118 0.55 -2.60 13.30
C LEU A 118 1.95 -3.13 13.68
N THR A 119 2.51 -4.05 12.92
CA THR A 119 3.82 -4.67 13.24
C THR A 119 4.84 -4.54 12.12
N ARG A 120 4.65 -3.61 11.18
CA ARG A 120 5.58 -3.41 10.06
C ARG A 120 6.76 -2.51 10.39
N GLY A 121 6.59 -1.60 11.35
CA GLY A 121 7.65 -0.67 11.77
C GLY A 121 8.59 -1.31 12.79
N THR A 122 9.90 -1.12 12.59
CA THR A 122 10.94 -1.50 13.57
C THR A 122 11.06 -0.49 14.71
N ASP A 123 10.89 0.79 14.42
CA ASP A 123 11.11 1.87 15.36
C ASP A 123 9.79 2.38 15.94
N ALA A 124 8.76 2.49 15.12
CA ALA A 124 7.44 2.93 15.54
C ALA A 124 6.32 2.33 14.69
N ASN A 125 5.17 2.08 15.31
CA ASN A 125 3.93 1.75 14.63
C ASN A 125 2.82 2.66 15.17
N LEU A 126 2.20 3.43 14.28
CA LEU A 126 1.15 4.39 14.60
C LEU A 126 -0.16 3.94 13.96
N ALA A 127 -1.25 3.98 14.72
CA ALA A 127 -2.58 3.69 14.24
C ALA A 127 -3.42 4.97 14.15
N TYR A 128 -4.05 5.18 13.01
CA TYR A 128 -5.11 6.16 12.81
C TYR A 128 -6.44 5.42 12.80
N VAL A 129 -7.24 5.58 13.83
CA VAL A 129 -8.49 4.85 14.01
C VAL A 129 -9.67 5.75 13.67
N PHE A 130 -10.52 5.29 12.75
CA PHE A 130 -11.80 5.94 12.53
C PHE A 130 -12.72 5.68 13.71
N THR A 131 -13.18 6.76 14.37
CA THR A 131 -14.14 6.66 15.47
C THR A 131 -15.46 7.29 15.02
N VAL A 132 -16.57 6.62 15.35
CA VAL A 132 -17.91 7.19 15.15
C VAL A 132 -18.25 8.04 16.37
N SER A 133 -18.83 9.22 16.14
CA SER A 133 -19.32 10.04 17.26
C SER A 133 -20.34 9.24 18.09
N PRO A 134 -20.26 9.28 19.44
CA PRO A 134 -21.19 8.55 20.30
C PRO A 134 -22.68 8.82 20.03
N LYS A 135 -23.00 9.95 19.41
CA LYS A 135 -24.37 10.34 19.02
C LYS A 135 -24.93 9.51 17.85
N HIS A 136 -24.07 8.79 17.12
CA HIS A 136 -24.46 7.98 15.95
C HIS A 136 -23.93 6.54 16.04
N ALA A 137 -23.32 6.17 17.17
CA ALA A 137 -22.91 4.79 17.39
C ALA A 137 -24.14 3.96 17.75
N ASP A 138 -24.39 2.90 16.98
CA ASP A 138 -25.29 1.85 17.44
C ASP A 138 -24.78 1.29 18.77
N PRO A 139 -25.67 0.93 19.71
CA PRO A 139 -25.25 0.37 20.98
C PRO A 139 -24.38 -0.87 20.72
N VAL A 140 -23.13 -0.81 21.21
CA VAL A 140 -22.21 -1.95 21.12
C VAL A 140 -22.89 -3.14 21.79
N PRO A 141 -23.07 -4.28 21.10
CA PRO A 141 -23.60 -5.47 21.76
C PRO A 141 -22.74 -5.79 22.97
N GLY A 142 -23.35 -5.88 24.13
CA GLY A 142 -22.63 -6.25 25.35
C GLY A 142 -21.86 -7.56 25.19
N PRO A 143 -20.88 -7.84 26.03
CA PRO A 143 -20.12 -9.07 25.96
C PRO A 143 -21.12 -10.26 26.01
N ARG A 144 -20.98 -11.15 25.03
CA ARG A 144 -21.81 -12.36 24.96
C ARG A 144 -21.59 -13.13 26.27
N PRO A 145 -22.66 -13.49 27.01
CA PRO A 145 -22.51 -14.27 28.25
C PRO A 145 -21.74 -15.55 27.92
N ALA A 146 -20.82 -15.90 28.81
CA ALA A 146 -20.06 -17.15 28.68
C ALA A 146 -21.05 -18.33 28.61
N PRO A 147 -20.79 -19.34 27.76
CA PRO A 147 -21.65 -20.51 27.73
C PRO A 147 -21.66 -21.16 29.12
N GLU A 148 -22.85 -21.30 29.68
CA GLU A 148 -23.07 -22.03 30.92
C GLU A 148 -22.57 -23.47 30.72
N LEU A 149 -21.52 -23.85 31.46
CA LEU A 149 -21.07 -25.24 31.49
C LEU A 149 -22.22 -26.07 32.07
N ALA A 150 -22.88 -26.87 31.24
CA ALA A 150 -23.89 -27.82 31.66
C ALA A 150 -23.29 -28.68 32.77
N GLY A 151 -23.85 -28.52 33.98
CA GLY A 151 -23.41 -29.27 35.15
C GLY A 151 -23.57 -30.77 34.91
N THR A 152 -22.50 -31.50 35.08
CA THR A 152 -22.48 -32.96 35.12
C THR A 152 -23.19 -33.36 36.42
N THR A 153 -24.43 -33.80 36.31
CA THR A 153 -25.13 -34.45 37.44
C THR A 153 -24.57 -35.86 37.56
N ARG A 154 -24.13 -36.21 38.74
CA ARG A 154 -23.78 -37.59 39.14
C ARG A 154 -25.03 -38.41 39.27
#